data_85e3528dd086930925ce105bf72cca84
#
_entry.id   85e3528dd086930925ce105bf72cca84
#
_cell.length_a   1.000
_cell.length_b   1.000
_cell.length_c   1.000
_cell.angle_alpha   90.00
_cell.angle_beta   90.00
_cell.angle_gamma   90.00
#
_symmetry.space_group_name_H-M   'P 1'
#
loop_
_entity.id
_entity.type
_entity.pdbx_description
1 polymer ?
#
loop_
_entity_poly.entity_id
_entity_poly.type
_entity_poly.pdbx_seq_one_letter_code
_entity_poly.pdbx_strand_id
1 'polypeptide(L)'
;MAENPKMVGSRCVDCNPQDGPCPMVCPECFWLHRGAEAQKPYFPTAEEARGKVVRVNSRHDSNLQREMVIAETARYPHRFFNTSIPLFDFPGPVMFTANGKRPIRVECPPNVMAVRVRASTWTAHEAEDLANFYSAQGVPVIVTFMRYRELSSIPIQSRGDYEWGTYITTVYQMPTAAAKVMVMSRFRETGVRMCGTPWSPYCRDCENCWHLYWDCLRKQKGEAT
;
A
#
# COMPACT_ATOMS: atom_id res chain seq x y z
N MET A 1 10.97 -12.44 -13.81
CA MET A 1 11.16 -11.81 -12.47
C MET A 1 10.40 -12.64 -11.46
N ALA A 2 10.91 -12.87 -10.25
CA ALA A 2 10.20 -13.66 -9.23
C ALA A 2 9.07 -12.82 -8.59
N GLU A 3 8.02 -13.53 -8.13
CA GLU A 3 6.94 -12.96 -7.32
C GLU A 3 7.51 -12.08 -6.18
N ASN A 4 6.82 -10.99 -5.86
CA ASN A 4 7.20 -10.16 -4.71
C ASN A 4 7.15 -11.00 -3.42
N PRO A 5 8.28 -11.23 -2.74
CA PRO A 5 8.33 -12.11 -1.57
C PRO A 5 7.36 -11.72 -0.44
N LYS A 6 6.93 -10.44 -0.41
CA LYS A 6 5.88 -9.99 0.52
C LYS A 6 4.53 -10.66 0.25
N MET A 7 4.30 -11.08 -0.98
CA MET A 7 3.02 -11.64 -1.44
C MET A 7 2.98 -13.16 -1.38
N VAL A 8 4.13 -13.82 -1.19
CA VAL A 8 4.19 -15.30 -1.12
C VAL A 8 3.23 -15.83 -0.06
N GLY A 9 2.35 -16.75 -0.46
CA GLY A 9 1.30 -17.31 0.39
C GLY A 9 0.10 -16.40 0.64
N SER A 10 0.06 -15.18 0.06
CA SER A 10 -1.09 -14.28 0.15
C SER A 10 -2.14 -14.61 -0.91
N ARG A 11 -3.39 -14.22 -0.64
CA ARG A 11 -4.50 -14.22 -1.60
C ARG A 11 -4.43 -13.05 -2.61
N CYS A 12 -3.38 -12.25 -2.56
CA CYS A 12 -3.09 -11.24 -3.56
C CYS A 12 -1.77 -11.56 -4.29
N VAL A 13 -1.63 -11.09 -5.52
CA VAL A 13 -0.40 -11.16 -6.32
C VAL A 13 -0.13 -9.81 -6.98
N ASP A 14 1.14 -9.43 -7.13
CA ASP A 14 1.51 -8.17 -7.78
C ASP A 14 1.43 -8.27 -9.30
N CYS A 15 1.07 -7.15 -9.93
CA CYS A 15 1.25 -6.86 -11.34
C CYS A 15 1.82 -5.44 -11.48
N ASN A 16 2.92 -5.29 -12.19
CA ASN A 16 3.59 -4.00 -12.38
C ASN A 16 3.89 -3.83 -13.88
N PRO A 17 2.95 -3.31 -14.67
CA PRO A 17 3.07 -3.24 -16.12
C PRO A 17 4.09 -2.21 -16.62
N GLN A 18 4.41 -1.19 -15.84
CA GLN A 18 5.34 -0.13 -16.24
C GLN A 18 6.80 -0.54 -16.05
N ASP A 19 7.64 -0.09 -16.97
CA ASP A 19 9.09 -0.25 -16.95
C ASP A 19 9.78 0.96 -16.30
N GLY A 20 10.97 0.71 -15.76
CA GLY A 20 11.82 1.74 -15.16
C GLY A 20 11.36 2.27 -13.80
N PRO A 21 12.02 3.31 -13.29
CA PRO A 21 11.68 3.93 -12.01
C PRO A 21 10.41 4.77 -12.11
N CYS A 22 9.62 4.78 -11.04
CA CYS A 22 8.43 5.61 -10.96
C CYS A 22 8.81 7.12 -10.96
N PRO A 23 8.32 7.93 -11.91
CA PRO A 23 8.67 9.35 -12.00
C PRO A 23 8.01 10.22 -10.91
N MET A 24 7.14 9.66 -10.06
CA MET A 24 6.57 10.39 -8.92
C MET A 24 7.62 10.81 -7.89
N VAL A 25 8.71 10.07 -7.78
CA VAL A 25 9.81 10.34 -6.83
C VAL A 25 9.27 10.72 -5.44
N CYS A 26 8.33 9.92 -4.93
CA CYS A 26 7.74 10.16 -3.62
C CYS A 26 8.82 10.08 -2.53
N PRO A 27 8.87 11.02 -1.57
CA PRO A 27 9.75 10.91 -0.41
C PRO A 27 9.62 9.53 0.26
N GLU A 28 10.73 8.99 0.73
CA GLU A 28 10.78 7.70 1.44
C GLU A 28 10.25 6.50 0.62
N CYS A 29 10.11 6.63 -0.70
CA CYS A 29 9.68 5.52 -1.53
C CYS A 29 10.80 4.48 -1.64
N PHE A 30 10.59 3.34 -1.00
CA PHE A 30 11.62 2.29 -0.96
C PHE A 30 11.94 1.68 -2.34
N TRP A 31 11.04 1.82 -3.32
CA TRP A 31 11.26 1.35 -4.69
C TRP A 31 12.27 2.19 -5.47
N LEU A 32 12.44 3.46 -5.14
CA LEU A 32 13.44 4.33 -5.79
C LEU A 32 14.88 3.82 -5.62
N HIS A 33 15.11 3.03 -4.59
CA HIS A 33 16.43 2.51 -4.24
C HIS A 33 16.65 1.05 -4.67
N ARG A 34 15.74 0.49 -5.47
CA ARG A 34 15.88 -0.87 -6.01
C ARG A 34 16.66 -0.85 -7.32
N GLY A 35 17.45 -1.90 -7.55
CA GLY A 35 18.18 -2.08 -8.80
C GLY A 35 17.27 -2.20 -10.03
N ALA A 36 17.83 -2.02 -11.22
CA ALA A 36 17.12 -2.02 -12.50
C ALA A 36 16.24 -3.28 -12.70
N GLU A 37 16.73 -4.46 -12.31
CA GLU A 37 15.95 -5.70 -12.44
C GLU A 37 14.62 -5.66 -11.64
N ALA A 38 14.59 -5.00 -10.48
CA ALA A 38 13.36 -4.86 -9.70
C ALA A 38 12.38 -3.86 -10.31
N GLN A 39 12.83 -3.09 -11.30
CA GLN A 39 12.04 -2.05 -11.97
C GLN A 39 11.49 -2.51 -13.33
N LYS A 40 11.82 -3.72 -13.78
CA LYS A 40 11.26 -4.30 -15.01
C LYS A 40 9.79 -4.64 -14.87
N PRO A 41 9.00 -4.59 -15.95
CA PRO A 41 7.62 -5.03 -15.92
C PRO A 41 7.48 -6.44 -15.37
N TYR A 42 6.40 -6.67 -14.62
CA TYR A 42 6.05 -7.98 -14.10
C TYR A 42 4.55 -8.21 -14.24
N PHE A 43 4.22 -9.31 -14.87
CA PHE A 43 2.86 -9.79 -15.06
C PHE A 43 2.76 -11.19 -14.46
N PRO A 44 1.87 -11.42 -13.47
CA PRO A 44 1.66 -12.78 -12.98
C PRO A 44 1.07 -13.66 -14.09
N THR A 45 1.51 -14.90 -14.14
CA THR A 45 0.92 -15.91 -15.04
C THR A 45 -0.53 -16.18 -14.65
N ALA A 46 -1.29 -16.82 -15.53
CA ALA A 46 -2.67 -17.25 -15.23
C ALA A 46 -2.73 -18.19 -14.01
N GLU A 47 -1.69 -19.01 -13.82
CA GLU A 47 -1.58 -19.91 -12.68
C GLU A 47 -1.31 -19.15 -11.37
N GLU A 48 -0.36 -18.21 -11.36
CA GLU A 48 -0.06 -17.36 -10.20
C GLU A 48 -1.24 -16.48 -9.79
N ALA A 49 -2.06 -16.03 -10.75
CA ALA A 49 -3.24 -15.19 -10.52
C ALA A 49 -4.51 -15.99 -10.18
N ARG A 50 -4.49 -17.32 -10.35
CA ARG A 50 -5.68 -18.17 -10.13
C ARG A 50 -6.19 -18.07 -8.70
N GLY A 51 -7.44 -17.63 -8.52
CA GLY A 51 -8.09 -17.48 -7.21
C GLY A 51 -7.54 -16.33 -6.36
N LYS A 52 -6.68 -15.48 -6.93
CA LYS A 52 -6.10 -14.34 -6.23
C LYS A 52 -6.63 -13.01 -6.78
N VAL A 53 -6.51 -11.98 -5.97
CA VAL A 53 -6.73 -10.58 -6.39
C VAL A 53 -5.41 -9.99 -6.87
N VAL A 54 -5.40 -9.45 -8.08
CA VAL A 54 -4.20 -8.83 -8.67
C VAL A 54 -4.06 -7.40 -8.20
N ARG A 55 -2.97 -7.10 -7.51
CA ARG A 55 -2.58 -5.76 -7.09
C ARG A 55 -1.80 -5.07 -8.19
N VAL A 56 -2.43 -4.15 -8.90
CA VAL A 56 -1.78 -3.38 -9.97
C VAL A 56 -0.97 -2.24 -9.37
N ASN A 57 0.28 -2.16 -9.79
CA ASN A 57 1.23 -1.10 -9.43
C ASN A 57 1.56 -1.01 -7.93
N SER A 58 2.30 -1.98 -7.44
CA SER A 58 2.94 -1.88 -6.13
C SER A 58 4.19 -0.97 -6.13
N ARG A 59 4.73 -0.64 -7.31
CA ARG A 59 5.98 0.09 -7.53
C ARG A 59 5.81 1.42 -8.24
N HIS A 60 4.77 1.54 -9.05
CA HIS A 60 4.42 2.72 -9.83
C HIS A 60 3.07 3.29 -9.38
N ASP A 61 2.69 4.41 -9.95
CA ASP A 61 1.36 4.95 -9.84
C ASP A 61 0.52 4.56 -11.07
N SER A 62 -0.69 4.05 -10.85
CA SER A 62 -1.55 3.56 -11.94
C SER A 62 -2.08 4.68 -12.84
N ASN A 63 -2.06 5.94 -12.39
CA ASN A 63 -2.42 7.08 -13.22
C ASN A 63 -1.31 7.51 -14.20
N LEU A 64 -0.09 7.03 -13.97
CA LEU A 64 0.98 7.21 -14.94
C LEU A 64 0.85 6.14 -16.02
N GLN A 65 0.80 6.53 -17.29
CA GLN A 65 0.52 5.63 -18.42
C GLN A 65 -0.80 4.85 -18.25
N ARG A 66 -1.81 5.52 -17.73
CA ARG A 66 -3.09 4.96 -17.26
C ARG A 66 -3.76 4.03 -18.28
N GLU A 67 -3.89 4.45 -19.53
CA GLU A 67 -4.54 3.66 -20.58
C GLU A 67 -3.82 2.34 -20.82
N MET A 68 -2.49 2.38 -20.88
CA MET A 68 -1.66 1.17 -21.01
C MET A 68 -1.83 0.27 -19.78
N VAL A 69 -1.83 0.81 -18.57
CA VAL A 69 -2.02 0.04 -17.32
C VAL A 69 -3.38 -0.66 -17.32
N ILE A 70 -4.45 0.02 -17.73
CA ILE A 70 -5.79 -0.55 -17.80
C ILE A 70 -5.86 -1.66 -18.85
N ALA A 71 -5.32 -1.43 -20.06
CA ALA A 71 -5.34 -2.38 -21.16
C ALA A 71 -4.55 -3.65 -20.82
N GLU A 72 -3.31 -3.51 -20.36
CA GLU A 72 -2.42 -4.63 -20.04
C GLU A 72 -2.92 -5.50 -18.88
N THR A 73 -3.68 -4.90 -17.97
CA THR A 73 -4.22 -5.63 -16.81
C THR A 73 -5.66 -6.14 -17.02
N ALA A 74 -6.29 -5.86 -18.17
CA ALA A 74 -7.67 -6.26 -18.47
C ALA A 74 -7.90 -7.78 -18.37
N ARG A 75 -6.86 -8.58 -18.65
CA ARG A 75 -6.87 -10.06 -18.55
C ARG A 75 -7.09 -10.59 -17.12
N TYR A 76 -6.96 -9.78 -16.08
CA TYR A 76 -7.17 -10.20 -14.71
C TYR A 76 -8.56 -9.77 -14.23
N PRO A 77 -9.51 -10.68 -14.03
CA PRO A 77 -10.88 -10.35 -13.66
C PRO A 77 -10.98 -9.74 -12.26
N HIS A 78 -10.10 -10.15 -11.34
CA HIS A 78 -10.04 -9.64 -9.99
C HIS A 78 -8.77 -8.81 -9.81
N ARG A 79 -8.90 -7.49 -9.91
CA ARG A 79 -7.78 -6.55 -9.78
C ARG A 79 -8.18 -5.26 -9.10
N PHE A 80 -7.22 -4.63 -8.44
CA PHE A 80 -7.34 -3.26 -7.94
C PHE A 80 -6.11 -2.43 -8.28
N PHE A 81 -6.29 -1.11 -8.34
CA PHE A 81 -5.27 -0.17 -8.80
C PHE A 81 -4.71 0.63 -7.65
N ASN A 82 -3.37 0.72 -7.55
CA ASN A 82 -2.72 1.59 -6.58
C ASN A 82 -2.40 2.93 -7.21
N THR A 83 -2.75 4.02 -6.53
CA THR A 83 -2.41 5.38 -6.94
C THR A 83 -2.18 6.30 -5.74
N SER A 84 -1.37 7.33 -5.92
CA SER A 84 -1.26 8.51 -5.04
C SER A 84 -1.71 9.79 -5.75
N ILE A 85 -2.18 9.67 -6.99
CA ILE A 85 -2.82 10.75 -7.74
C ILE A 85 -4.34 10.59 -7.55
N PRO A 86 -5.08 11.65 -7.13
CA PRO A 86 -6.50 11.55 -6.82
C PRO A 86 -7.38 11.55 -8.08
N LEU A 87 -7.12 10.63 -8.98
CA LEU A 87 -7.94 10.29 -10.15
C LEU A 87 -8.35 8.83 -10.01
N PHE A 88 -9.63 8.56 -9.79
CA PHE A 88 -10.13 7.27 -9.30
C PHE A 88 -10.99 6.51 -10.32
N ASP A 89 -11.21 7.01 -11.51
CA ASP A 89 -12.08 6.43 -12.56
C ASP A 89 -11.50 5.16 -13.22
N PHE A 90 -10.93 4.25 -12.44
CA PHE A 90 -10.45 2.95 -12.90
C PHE A 90 -11.58 1.93 -13.07
N PRO A 91 -11.42 0.92 -13.95
CA PRO A 91 -12.40 -0.16 -14.14
C PRO A 91 -12.29 -1.22 -13.04
N GLY A 92 -12.24 -0.80 -11.78
CA GLY A 92 -12.13 -1.66 -10.60
C GLY A 92 -11.78 -0.88 -9.35
N PRO A 93 -11.73 -1.56 -8.19
CA PRO A 93 -11.39 -0.92 -6.93
C PRO A 93 -10.03 -0.23 -6.92
N VAL A 94 -9.93 0.84 -6.14
CA VAL A 94 -8.71 1.67 -6.02
C VAL A 94 -8.20 1.67 -4.58
N MET A 95 -6.90 1.46 -4.42
CA MET A 95 -6.16 1.73 -3.19
C MET A 95 -5.45 3.08 -3.34
N PHE A 96 -5.94 4.11 -2.68
CA PHE A 96 -5.37 5.45 -2.73
C PHE A 96 -4.30 5.63 -1.63
N THR A 97 -3.14 6.19 -1.97
CA THR A 97 -2.11 6.57 -0.99
C THR A 97 -2.16 8.07 -0.77
N ALA A 98 -2.73 8.51 0.36
CA ALA A 98 -3.06 9.91 0.62
C ALA A 98 -1.85 10.81 0.91
N ASN A 99 -0.72 10.26 1.31
CA ASN A 99 0.53 11.00 1.56
C ASN A 99 1.71 10.40 0.79
N GLY A 100 1.50 10.08 -0.49
CA GLY A 100 2.57 9.61 -1.37
C GLY A 100 3.70 10.63 -1.50
N LYS A 101 3.43 11.79 -2.04
CA LYS A 101 4.38 12.91 -2.20
C LYS A 101 4.15 14.02 -1.16
N ARG A 102 2.92 14.30 -0.86
CA ARG A 102 2.44 15.26 0.14
C ARG A 102 1.08 14.79 0.68
N PRO A 103 0.65 15.27 1.85
CA PRO A 103 -0.71 15.02 2.34
C PRO A 103 -1.76 15.54 1.35
N ILE A 104 -2.73 14.71 1.03
CA ILE A 104 -3.85 15.04 0.13
C ILE A 104 -5.15 14.71 0.89
N ARG A 105 -6.11 15.62 0.84
CA ARG A 105 -7.47 15.44 1.34
C ARG A 105 -8.43 15.68 0.19
N VAL A 106 -9.14 14.63 -0.22
CA VAL A 106 -10.11 14.65 -1.32
C VAL A 106 -11.31 13.78 -0.96
N GLU A 107 -12.43 14.02 -1.58
CA GLU A 107 -13.58 13.13 -1.52
C GLU A 107 -13.28 11.84 -2.29
N CYS A 108 -13.63 10.71 -1.70
CA CYS A 108 -13.40 9.39 -2.28
C CYS A 108 -14.69 8.83 -2.87
N PRO A 109 -14.71 8.49 -4.18
CA PRO A 109 -15.85 7.79 -4.77
C PRO A 109 -15.96 6.34 -4.27
N PRO A 110 -17.12 5.69 -4.49
CA PRO A 110 -17.41 4.35 -3.96
C PRO A 110 -16.46 3.23 -4.39
N ASN A 111 -15.70 3.44 -5.47
CA ASN A 111 -14.69 2.46 -5.92
C ASN A 111 -13.33 2.61 -5.20
N VAL A 112 -13.14 3.60 -4.35
CA VAL A 112 -11.97 3.64 -3.45
C VAL A 112 -12.18 2.65 -2.33
N MET A 113 -11.54 1.48 -2.44
CA MET A 113 -11.69 0.38 -1.49
C MET A 113 -11.02 0.67 -0.15
N ALA A 114 -9.98 1.48 -0.15
CA ALA A 114 -9.33 1.97 1.06
C ALA A 114 -8.35 3.10 0.75
N VAL A 115 -8.05 3.88 1.77
CA VAL A 115 -6.99 4.88 1.75
C VAL A 115 -5.79 4.36 2.55
N ARG A 116 -4.62 4.40 1.93
CA ARG A 116 -3.34 4.09 2.58
C ARG A 116 -2.72 5.38 3.08
N VAL A 117 -2.35 5.40 4.36
CA VAL A 117 -1.58 6.48 4.99
C VAL A 117 -0.23 5.91 5.40
N ARG A 118 0.86 6.56 4.98
CA ARG A 118 2.21 6.20 5.41
C ARG A 118 2.49 6.90 6.73
N ALA A 119 3.10 6.19 7.67
CA ALA A 119 3.43 6.71 8.99
C ALA A 119 4.83 6.30 9.43
N SER A 120 5.46 7.22 10.13
CA SER A 120 6.63 7.01 10.99
C SER A 120 6.25 7.41 12.41
N THR A 121 7.05 7.07 13.41
CA THR A 121 6.71 7.44 14.79
C THR A 121 6.61 8.96 14.98
N TRP A 122 7.41 9.75 14.26
CA TRP A 122 7.38 11.24 14.30
C TRP A 122 6.34 11.88 13.40
N THR A 123 5.74 11.13 12.44
CA THR A 123 4.64 11.63 11.58
C THR A 123 3.30 11.06 12.00
N ALA A 124 3.22 10.41 13.16
CA ALA A 124 2.01 9.72 13.62
C ALA A 124 0.80 10.65 13.75
N HIS A 125 1.00 11.90 14.16
CA HIS A 125 -0.09 12.88 14.28
C HIS A 125 -0.65 13.27 12.91
N GLU A 126 0.21 13.54 11.93
CA GLU A 126 -0.22 13.84 10.57
C GLU A 126 -0.96 12.64 9.94
N ALA A 127 -0.48 11.43 10.22
CA ALA A 127 -1.13 10.20 9.77
C ALA A 127 -2.52 10.01 10.42
N GLU A 128 -2.67 10.37 11.70
CA GLU A 128 -3.92 10.37 12.43
C GLU A 128 -4.92 11.36 11.83
N ASP A 129 -4.50 12.59 11.55
CA ASP A 129 -5.35 13.62 10.94
C ASP A 129 -5.88 13.18 9.56
N LEU A 130 -5.03 12.57 8.73
CA LEU A 130 -5.45 12.02 7.45
C LEU A 130 -6.40 10.83 7.61
N ALA A 131 -6.11 9.93 8.56
CA ALA A 131 -6.95 8.78 8.83
C ALA A 131 -8.34 9.21 9.30
N ASN A 132 -8.44 10.19 10.19
CA ASN A 132 -9.70 10.74 10.67
C ASN A 132 -10.51 11.37 9.53
N PHE A 133 -9.84 12.14 8.65
CA PHE A 133 -10.49 12.75 7.48
C PHE A 133 -11.14 11.71 6.56
N TYR A 134 -10.46 10.59 6.28
CA TYR A 134 -11.00 9.54 5.40
C TYR A 134 -11.98 8.62 6.09
N SER A 135 -11.76 8.29 7.36
CA SER A 135 -12.70 7.50 8.16
C SER A 135 -14.04 8.21 8.32
N ALA A 136 -14.06 9.55 8.45
CA ALA A 136 -15.27 10.35 8.49
C ALA A 136 -16.11 10.26 7.18
N GLN A 137 -15.48 9.91 6.06
CA GLN A 137 -16.16 9.63 4.79
C GLN A 137 -16.65 8.17 4.68
N GLY A 138 -16.45 7.34 5.72
CA GLY A 138 -16.74 5.91 5.68
C GLY A 138 -15.78 5.08 4.82
N VAL A 139 -14.62 5.64 4.46
CA VAL A 139 -13.60 4.93 3.68
C VAL A 139 -12.64 4.21 4.63
N PRO A 140 -12.41 2.90 4.44
CA PRO A 140 -11.43 2.15 5.24
C PRO A 140 -10.03 2.75 5.11
N VAL A 141 -9.29 2.83 6.22
CA VAL A 141 -7.92 3.34 6.23
C VAL A 141 -6.92 2.27 6.62
N ILE A 142 -5.79 2.23 5.93
CA ILE A 142 -4.65 1.36 6.24
C ILE A 142 -3.41 2.20 6.53
N VAL A 143 -2.84 2.05 7.71
CA VAL A 143 -1.53 2.62 8.04
C VAL A 143 -0.42 1.71 7.54
N THR A 144 0.53 2.28 6.80
CA THR A 144 1.74 1.60 6.36
C THR A 144 2.96 2.26 6.99
N PHE A 145 3.67 1.51 7.81
CA PHE A 145 4.88 2.00 8.46
C PHE A 145 6.05 2.11 7.49
N MET A 146 6.75 3.26 7.59
CA MET A 146 7.92 3.54 6.79
C MET A 146 9.17 2.86 7.34
N ARG A 147 10.12 2.57 6.44
CA ARG A 147 11.41 1.94 6.71
C ARG A 147 12.49 2.75 6.06
N TYR A 148 13.65 2.80 6.69
CA TYR A 148 14.75 3.65 6.27
C TYR A 148 16.02 2.83 6.04
N ARG A 149 16.81 3.20 5.04
CA ARG A 149 18.11 2.54 4.78
C ARG A 149 19.17 3.00 5.75
N GLU A 150 19.06 4.25 6.17
CA GLU A 150 20.06 4.91 6.97
C GLU A 150 19.46 5.46 8.26
N LEU A 151 20.21 5.34 9.35
CA LEU A 151 19.82 5.89 10.65
C LEU A 151 19.71 7.43 10.61
N SER A 152 20.50 8.07 9.73
CA SER A 152 20.46 9.53 9.51
C SER A 152 19.12 10.05 8.99
N SER A 153 18.33 9.18 8.33
CA SER A 153 16.98 9.52 7.86
C SER A 153 15.95 9.53 9.00
N ILE A 154 16.32 9.09 10.19
CA ILE A 154 15.44 9.02 11.37
C ILE A 154 15.83 10.13 12.33
N PRO A 155 14.89 11.01 12.73
CA PRO A 155 15.12 12.02 13.76
C PRO A 155 15.72 11.40 15.03
N ILE A 156 16.68 12.09 15.65
CA ILE A 156 17.45 11.57 16.79
C ILE A 156 16.52 11.06 17.90
N GLN A 157 15.48 11.82 18.23
CA GLN A 157 14.51 11.47 19.27
C GLN A 157 13.67 10.21 18.97
N SER A 158 13.59 9.82 17.70
CA SER A 158 12.79 8.65 17.26
C SER A 158 13.64 7.41 16.96
N ARG A 159 14.98 7.49 17.09
CA ARG A 159 15.86 6.36 16.74
C ARG A 159 15.65 5.14 17.62
N GLY A 160 15.25 5.33 18.88
CA GLY A 160 14.92 4.25 19.79
C GLY A 160 13.69 3.42 19.39
N ASP A 161 12.85 3.97 18.51
CA ASP A 161 11.66 3.30 17.98
C ASP A 161 11.98 2.35 16.82
N TYR A 162 13.22 2.34 16.33
CA TYR A 162 13.66 1.61 15.15
C TYR A 162 14.79 0.66 15.45
N GLU A 163 14.80 -0.45 14.76
CA GLU A 163 15.83 -1.49 14.84
C GLU A 163 16.25 -1.96 13.46
N TRP A 164 17.47 -2.47 13.34
CA TRP A 164 17.92 -3.11 12.13
C TRP A 164 17.16 -4.42 11.91
N GLY A 165 16.56 -4.57 10.77
CA GLY A 165 15.87 -5.78 10.39
C GLY A 165 16.00 -6.06 8.89
N THR A 166 15.97 -7.34 8.53
CA THR A 166 15.99 -7.75 7.13
C THR A 166 14.58 -7.82 6.59
N TYR A 167 14.31 -7.09 5.53
CA TYR A 167 13.08 -7.22 4.77
C TYR A 167 13.38 -7.79 3.40
N ILE A 168 12.93 -9.02 3.17
CA ILE A 168 13.28 -9.82 2.00
C ILE A 168 14.79 -10.08 1.98
N THR A 169 15.56 -9.34 1.20
CA THR A 169 17.02 -9.46 1.05
C THR A 169 17.77 -8.18 1.42
N THR A 170 17.05 -7.18 1.90
CA THR A 170 17.62 -5.85 2.18
C THR A 170 17.44 -5.51 3.65
N VAL A 171 18.50 -5.00 4.25
CA VAL A 171 18.51 -4.53 5.63
C VAL A 171 17.98 -3.10 5.68
N TYR A 172 17.10 -2.83 6.63
CA TYR A 172 16.48 -1.52 6.89
C TYR A 172 16.41 -1.24 8.36
N GLN A 173 16.35 0.03 8.72
CA GLN A 173 15.81 0.49 9.98
C GLN A 173 14.28 0.33 9.91
N MET A 174 13.74 -0.57 10.71
CA MET A 174 12.31 -0.91 10.76
C MET A 174 11.75 -0.48 12.10
N PRO A 175 10.52 0.07 12.14
CA PRO A 175 9.91 0.37 13.44
C PRO A 175 9.72 -0.92 14.23
N THR A 176 10.07 -0.88 15.51
CA THR A 176 9.89 -2.00 16.45
C THR A 176 8.41 -2.37 16.57
N ALA A 177 8.11 -3.57 17.05
CA ALA A 177 6.74 -3.98 17.33
C ALA A 177 6.07 -3.05 18.34
N ALA A 178 6.80 -2.63 19.38
CA ALA A 178 6.32 -1.70 20.40
C ALA A 178 5.97 -0.33 19.78
N ALA A 179 6.84 0.22 18.93
CA ALA A 179 6.59 1.48 18.23
C ALA A 179 5.35 1.40 17.34
N LYS A 180 5.16 0.30 16.59
CA LYS A 180 3.95 0.10 15.78
C LYS A 180 2.68 0.06 16.64
N VAL A 181 2.70 -0.69 17.75
CA VAL A 181 1.57 -0.77 18.67
C VAL A 181 1.26 0.61 19.27
N MET A 182 2.29 1.34 19.70
CA MET A 182 2.14 2.70 20.22
C MET A 182 1.49 3.64 19.20
N VAL A 183 1.97 3.67 17.95
CA VAL A 183 1.36 4.49 16.90
C VAL A 183 -0.06 4.03 16.61
N MET A 184 -0.31 2.72 16.49
CA MET A 184 -1.65 2.19 16.20
C MET A 184 -2.65 2.43 17.34
N SER A 185 -2.19 2.62 18.59
CA SER A 185 -3.10 2.95 19.70
C SER A 185 -3.81 4.30 19.51
N ARG A 186 -3.26 5.22 18.71
CA ARG A 186 -3.88 6.51 18.36
C ARG A 186 -5.12 6.34 17.48
N PHE A 187 -5.23 5.22 16.76
CA PHE A 187 -6.30 4.94 15.79
C PHE A 187 -7.38 3.99 16.31
N ARG A 188 -7.42 3.70 17.62
CA ARG A 188 -8.30 2.66 18.19
C ARG A 188 -9.78 2.87 17.92
N GLU A 189 -10.24 4.12 17.89
CA GLU A 189 -11.66 4.47 17.74
C GLU A 189 -12.10 4.59 16.27
N THR A 190 -11.17 4.54 15.32
CA THR A 190 -11.43 4.87 13.90
C THR A 190 -11.56 3.64 13.00
N GLY A 191 -11.40 2.42 13.52
CA GLY A 191 -11.41 1.21 12.69
C GLY A 191 -10.23 1.09 11.72
N VAL A 192 -9.20 1.91 11.89
CA VAL A 192 -7.99 1.92 11.06
C VAL A 192 -7.21 0.63 11.22
N ARG A 193 -6.76 0.06 10.11
CA ARG A 193 -5.99 -1.19 10.07
C ARG A 193 -4.51 -0.92 9.80
N MET A 194 -3.63 -1.78 10.28
CA MET A 194 -2.21 -1.74 9.94
C MET A 194 -1.92 -2.62 8.72
N CYS A 195 -1.06 -2.15 7.81
CA CYS A 195 -0.51 -2.98 6.73
C CYS A 195 0.53 -3.97 7.30
N GLY A 196 0.25 -5.26 7.23
CA GLY A 196 0.97 -6.29 7.99
C GLY A 196 0.43 -6.42 9.41
N THR A 197 1.27 -6.93 10.29
CA THR A 197 1.03 -7.02 11.75
C THR A 197 2.19 -6.35 12.48
N PRO A 198 2.12 -6.14 13.81
CA PRO A 198 3.25 -5.61 14.55
C PRO A 198 4.54 -6.42 14.36
N TRP A 199 4.40 -7.73 14.19
CA TRP A 199 5.52 -8.69 14.11
C TRP A 199 5.83 -9.15 12.68
N SER A 200 4.92 -8.97 11.72
CA SER A 200 5.08 -9.46 10.36
C SER A 200 4.71 -8.43 9.30
N PRO A 201 5.59 -8.19 8.33
CA PRO A 201 5.30 -7.31 7.19
C PRO A 201 4.61 -8.02 6.02
N TYR A 202 4.38 -9.33 6.11
CA TYR A 202 3.89 -10.14 4.99
C TYR A 202 2.37 -9.99 4.79
N CYS A 203 1.95 -9.96 3.52
CA CYS A 203 0.53 -9.78 3.16
C CYS A 203 -0.33 -10.97 3.57
N ARG A 204 0.22 -12.20 3.60
CA ARG A 204 -0.46 -13.40 4.08
C ARG A 204 -0.90 -13.32 5.55
N ASP A 205 -0.23 -12.48 6.34
CA ASP A 205 -0.49 -12.40 7.78
C ASP A 205 -1.55 -11.35 8.15
N CYS A 206 -1.87 -10.43 7.22
CA CYS A 206 -2.93 -9.44 7.45
C CYS A 206 -4.11 -9.54 6.48
N GLU A 207 -3.89 -10.01 5.25
CA GLU A 207 -4.89 -10.18 4.17
C GLU A 207 -5.80 -8.95 3.91
N ASN A 208 -5.46 -7.77 4.45
CA ASN A 208 -6.28 -6.57 4.38
C ASN A 208 -6.72 -6.21 2.96
N CYS A 209 -5.78 -6.25 1.99
CA CYS A 209 -6.09 -5.87 0.60
C CYS A 209 -7.12 -6.81 -0.04
N TRP A 210 -7.07 -8.11 0.30
CA TRP A 210 -8.03 -9.09 -0.19
C TRP A 210 -9.42 -8.85 0.39
N HIS A 211 -9.54 -8.66 1.70
CA HIS A 211 -10.81 -8.38 2.37
C HIS A 211 -11.44 -7.09 1.84
N LEU A 212 -10.66 -6.00 1.81
CA LEU A 212 -11.14 -4.70 1.36
C LEU A 212 -11.56 -4.68 -0.11
N TYR A 213 -10.90 -5.47 -0.96
CA TYR A 213 -11.32 -5.64 -2.36
C TYR A 213 -12.73 -6.21 -2.46
N TRP A 214 -13.02 -7.29 -1.74
CA TRP A 214 -14.32 -7.94 -1.79
C TRP A 214 -15.40 -7.10 -1.08
N ASP A 215 -15.07 -6.43 0.03
CA ASP A 215 -15.96 -5.51 0.71
C ASP A 215 -16.37 -4.35 -0.23
N CYS A 216 -15.42 -3.80 -0.96
CA CYS A 216 -15.68 -2.75 -1.94
C CYS A 216 -16.64 -3.22 -3.04
N LEU A 217 -16.43 -4.40 -3.61
CA LEU A 217 -17.31 -4.94 -4.64
C LEU A 217 -18.72 -5.23 -4.13
N ARG A 218 -18.86 -5.75 -2.90
CA ARG A 218 -20.18 -5.95 -2.27
C ARG A 218 -20.92 -4.64 -2.08
N LYS A 219 -20.24 -3.60 -1.55
CA LYS A 219 -20.83 -2.27 -1.38
C LYS A 219 -21.29 -1.68 -2.71
N GLN A 220 -20.51 -1.82 -3.78
CA GLN A 220 -20.89 -1.34 -5.12
C GLN A 220 -22.13 -2.03 -5.67
N LYS A 221 -22.40 -3.28 -5.26
CA LYS A 221 -23.61 -4.03 -5.65
C LYS A 221 -24.80 -3.77 -4.70
N GLY A 222 -24.64 -2.96 -3.65
CA GLY A 222 -25.68 -2.72 -2.65
C GLY A 222 -25.90 -3.89 -1.68
N GLU A 223 -24.94 -4.83 -1.61
CA GLU A 223 -24.99 -5.95 -0.66
C GLU A 223 -24.53 -5.46 0.72
N ALA A 224 -25.29 -5.79 1.78
CA ALA A 224 -24.90 -5.45 3.15
C ALA A 224 -23.57 -6.13 3.53
N THR A 225 -22.69 -5.39 4.19
CA THR A 225 -21.38 -5.89 4.69
C THR A 225 -21.48 -6.31 6.13
#